data_6b20d3abe9cf9c9d42e9ee264638bc0a
#
_entry.id   6b20d3abe9cf9c9d42e9ee264638bc0a
#
_cell.length_a   1.000
_cell.length_b   1.000
_cell.length_c   1.000
_cell.angle_alpha   90.00
_cell.angle_beta   90.00
_cell.angle_gamma   90.00
#
_symmetry.space_group_name_H-M   'P 1'
#
loop_
_entity.id
_entity.type
_entity.pdbx_description
1 polymer ?
#
loop_
_entity_poly.entity_id
_entity_poly.type
_entity_poly.pdbx_seq_one_letter_code
_entity_poly.pdbx_strand_id
1 'polypeptide(L)'
;MSHALRALGLLAVVALVLSACATTGPRVASSEVEVFEKVLRARSARYLIAQSLRLEAVGVRLLRALPDADPNRGVPYLGLVADEVTESLADALGVEKREGVLVLGVVPGGSADRGGIEAGDYLEQIGPLPIATVQDLAALGELKLNGPIPVLLRRGELLVKTLLEPEHLPRSVAFKIAEEDAVNAYSAPGTITLTTGMLRFLRSDEELAVVLSHELAHITRGHAIGKVGLAVPTVVLGVLAAIIVPGSQRLVSTVVEKVIANVVRGALTKVDWDMEREADVIGLLYLHAADYDPRGASALWERFAVELPTSRSYSFLSDHPPSSERLIRLEKLVAALRAGVAHESILADVIDAVPPP
;
A
#
# COMPACT_ATOMS: atom_id res chain seq x y z
N MET A 1 -39.87 31.63 49.14
CA MET A 1 -38.62 30.76 49.02
C MET A 1 -38.11 30.91 47.65
N SER A 2 -37.04 31.65 47.55
CA SER A 2 -36.62 32.45 46.41
C SER A 2 -35.83 31.69 45.34
N HIS A 3 -35.81 32.27 44.16
CA HIS A 3 -34.99 31.83 42.98
C HIS A 3 -33.53 31.51 43.34
N ALA A 4 -32.99 32.10 44.39
CA ALA A 4 -31.66 31.85 44.92
C ALA A 4 -31.44 30.40 45.41
N LEU A 5 -32.43 29.82 46.10
CA LEU A 5 -32.36 28.42 46.58
C LEU A 5 -32.41 27.40 45.44
N ARG A 6 -33.13 27.71 44.34
CA ARG A 6 -33.15 26.87 43.14
C ARG A 6 -31.84 26.96 42.36
N ALA A 7 -31.25 28.15 42.30
CA ALA A 7 -29.93 28.33 41.63
C ALA A 7 -28.80 27.63 42.41
N LEU A 8 -28.79 27.68 43.75
CA LEU A 8 -27.84 26.93 44.58
C LEU A 8 -27.99 25.42 44.44
N GLY A 9 -29.23 24.92 44.36
CA GLY A 9 -29.51 23.50 44.13
C GLY A 9 -29.01 23.04 42.77
N LEU A 10 -29.19 23.85 41.71
CA LEU A 10 -28.71 23.53 40.36
C LEU A 10 -27.17 23.54 40.28
N LEU A 11 -26.52 24.52 40.93
CA LEU A 11 -25.06 24.59 41.03
C LEU A 11 -24.46 23.40 41.79
N ALA A 12 -25.11 22.96 42.87
CA ALA A 12 -24.69 21.78 43.63
C ALA A 12 -24.84 20.50 42.84
N VAL A 13 -25.91 20.33 42.03
CA VAL A 13 -26.11 19.17 41.16
C VAL A 13 -25.07 19.17 40.00
N VAL A 14 -24.82 20.34 39.42
CA VAL A 14 -23.77 20.47 38.37
C VAL A 14 -22.38 20.17 38.93
N ALA A 15 -22.06 20.62 40.14
CA ALA A 15 -20.81 20.32 40.82
C ALA A 15 -20.67 18.82 41.15
N LEU A 16 -21.76 18.17 41.56
CA LEU A 16 -21.79 16.72 41.82
C LEU A 16 -21.63 15.91 40.53
N VAL A 17 -22.24 16.32 39.42
CA VAL A 17 -22.12 15.64 38.12
C VAL A 17 -20.70 15.82 37.55
N LEU A 18 -20.09 16.99 37.73
CA LEU A 18 -18.71 17.22 37.33
C LEU A 18 -17.68 16.45 38.19
N SER A 19 -18.02 16.20 39.49
CA SER A 19 -17.17 15.39 40.38
C SER A 19 -17.30 13.89 40.12
N ALA A 20 -18.39 13.42 39.51
CA ALA A 20 -18.60 11.99 39.21
C ALA A 20 -17.76 11.51 38.01
N CYS A 21 -17.15 12.43 37.24
CA CYS A 21 -16.20 12.10 36.16
C CYS A 21 -14.75 12.02 36.64
N ALA A 22 -14.48 12.14 37.96
CA ALA A 22 -13.14 11.92 38.48
C ALA A 22 -12.81 10.42 38.39
N THR A 23 -11.95 10.03 37.50
CA THR A 23 -11.44 8.66 37.39
C THR A 23 -10.76 8.28 38.71
N THR A 24 -11.34 7.28 39.42
CA THR A 24 -10.84 6.79 40.73
C THR A 24 -9.68 5.79 40.59
N GLY A 25 -9.11 5.62 39.37
CA GLY A 25 -7.99 4.74 39.13
C GLY A 25 -6.64 5.31 39.64
N PRO A 26 -5.63 4.46 39.81
CA PRO A 26 -4.29 4.92 40.16
C PRO A 26 -3.77 5.90 39.09
N ARG A 27 -3.25 7.03 39.56
CA ARG A 27 -2.66 8.05 38.67
C ARG A 27 -1.28 7.58 38.22
N VAL A 28 -1.06 7.53 36.92
CA VAL A 28 0.25 7.31 36.32
C VAL A 28 0.93 8.66 36.12
N ALA A 29 2.23 8.75 36.40
CA ALA A 29 2.98 9.99 36.18
C ALA A 29 3.05 10.34 34.68
N SER A 30 2.91 11.61 34.32
CA SER A 30 2.94 12.05 32.91
C SER A 30 4.23 11.65 32.20
N SER A 31 5.36 11.64 32.92
CA SER A 31 6.65 11.18 32.38
C SER A 31 6.67 9.69 32.03
N GLU A 32 5.99 8.84 32.81
CA GLU A 32 5.86 7.41 32.49
C GLU A 32 4.97 7.21 31.26
N VAL A 33 3.90 8.00 31.14
CA VAL A 33 3.02 7.97 29.96
C VAL A 33 3.81 8.35 28.70
N GLU A 34 4.60 9.45 28.74
CA GLU A 34 5.40 9.92 27.63
C GLU A 34 6.44 8.87 27.16
N VAL A 35 7.16 8.27 28.11
CA VAL A 35 8.11 7.19 27.81
C VAL A 35 7.40 6.00 27.16
N PHE A 36 6.24 5.62 27.69
CA PHE A 36 5.49 4.49 27.13
C PHE A 36 4.93 4.79 25.74
N GLU A 37 4.43 6.01 25.51
CA GLU A 37 3.97 6.44 24.19
C GLU A 37 5.09 6.41 23.15
N LYS A 38 6.32 6.82 23.52
CA LYS A 38 7.49 6.71 22.64
C LYS A 38 7.74 5.25 22.25
N VAL A 39 7.67 4.33 23.21
CA VAL A 39 7.83 2.90 22.96
C VAL A 39 6.73 2.37 22.03
N LEU A 40 5.48 2.82 22.22
CA LEU A 40 4.36 2.41 21.36
C LEU A 40 4.53 2.92 19.93
N ARG A 41 4.94 4.19 19.75
CA ARG A 41 5.23 4.74 18.41
C ARG A 41 6.33 3.97 17.69
N ALA A 42 7.42 3.64 18.38
CA ALA A 42 8.50 2.83 17.79
C ALA A 42 8.04 1.40 17.42
N ARG A 43 7.18 0.78 18.24
CA ARG A 43 6.59 -0.54 17.93
C ARG A 43 5.66 -0.47 16.73
N SER A 44 4.82 0.57 16.63
CA SER A 44 3.95 0.79 15.48
C SER A 44 4.77 0.98 14.19
N ALA A 45 5.83 1.79 14.25
CA ALA A 45 6.72 1.98 13.12
C ALA A 45 7.38 0.66 12.68
N ARG A 46 7.88 -0.16 13.62
CA ARG A 46 8.42 -1.51 13.28
C ARG A 46 7.40 -2.41 12.61
N TYR A 47 6.15 -2.38 13.10
CA TYR A 47 5.07 -3.14 12.46
C TYR A 47 4.84 -2.68 11.02
N LEU A 48 4.75 -1.36 10.79
CA LEU A 48 4.55 -0.81 9.44
C LEU A 48 5.74 -1.11 8.52
N ILE A 49 6.97 -1.00 8.99
CA ILE A 49 8.18 -1.39 8.25
C ILE A 49 8.09 -2.86 7.82
N ALA A 50 7.77 -3.76 8.75
CA ALA A 50 7.64 -5.18 8.45
C ALA A 50 6.55 -5.46 7.41
N GLN A 51 5.39 -4.78 7.52
CA GLN A 51 4.32 -4.93 6.54
C GLN A 51 4.70 -4.33 5.18
N SER A 52 5.43 -3.22 5.13
CA SER A 52 5.90 -2.63 3.88
C SER A 52 6.88 -3.56 3.16
N LEU A 53 7.81 -4.16 3.88
CA LEU A 53 8.74 -5.15 3.31
C LEU A 53 8.02 -6.40 2.82
N ARG A 54 7.05 -6.89 3.58
CA ARG A 54 6.20 -8.02 3.17
C ARG A 54 5.42 -7.71 1.90
N LEU A 55 4.78 -6.54 1.87
CA LEU A 55 3.99 -6.05 0.73
C LEU A 55 4.87 -5.91 -0.51
N GLU A 56 6.05 -5.31 -0.37
CA GLU A 56 7.03 -5.15 -1.44
C GLU A 56 7.53 -6.49 -1.97
N ALA A 57 7.91 -7.41 -1.09
CA ALA A 57 8.44 -8.72 -1.48
C ALA A 57 7.41 -9.54 -2.28
N VAL A 58 6.16 -9.58 -1.82
CA VAL A 58 5.07 -10.29 -2.51
C VAL A 58 4.72 -9.60 -3.83
N GLY A 59 4.61 -8.27 -3.82
CA GLY A 59 4.27 -7.49 -5.00
C GLY A 59 5.31 -7.59 -6.11
N VAL A 60 6.58 -7.50 -5.77
CA VAL A 60 7.69 -7.63 -6.72
C VAL A 60 7.75 -9.04 -7.32
N ARG A 61 7.50 -10.08 -6.53
CA ARG A 61 7.43 -11.45 -7.04
C ARG A 61 6.32 -11.60 -8.10
N LEU A 62 5.16 -10.96 -7.89
CA LEU A 62 4.09 -10.90 -8.90
C LEU A 62 4.51 -10.11 -10.13
N LEU A 63 5.16 -8.95 -9.97
CA LEU A 63 5.63 -8.13 -11.10
C LEU A 63 6.64 -8.88 -11.97
N ARG A 64 7.56 -9.66 -11.39
CA ARG A 64 8.53 -10.49 -12.12
C ARG A 64 7.87 -11.53 -13.02
N ALA A 65 6.69 -12.00 -12.64
CA ALA A 65 5.96 -13.05 -13.36
C ALA A 65 5.02 -12.52 -14.45
N LEU A 66 4.96 -11.20 -14.66
CA LEU A 66 4.11 -10.62 -15.70
C LEU A 66 4.60 -11.02 -17.10
N PRO A 67 3.69 -11.38 -18.03
CA PRO A 67 4.05 -11.91 -19.34
C PRO A 67 4.73 -10.90 -20.27
N ASP A 68 4.54 -9.59 -20.03
CA ASP A 68 5.09 -8.50 -20.86
C ASP A 68 6.48 -8.04 -20.39
N ALA A 69 7.21 -8.90 -19.69
CA ALA A 69 8.55 -8.61 -19.20
C ALA A 69 9.55 -8.55 -20.37
N ASP A 70 9.76 -7.35 -20.93
CA ASP A 70 10.95 -7.08 -21.75
C ASP A 70 12.11 -6.68 -20.82
N PRO A 71 13.09 -7.55 -20.60
CA PRO A 71 14.22 -7.25 -19.71
C PRO A 71 15.05 -6.05 -20.16
N ASN A 72 14.89 -5.59 -21.42
CA ASN A 72 15.60 -4.44 -21.97
C ASN A 72 14.81 -3.13 -21.85
N ARG A 73 13.55 -3.18 -21.45
CA ARG A 73 12.66 -2.01 -21.31
C ARG A 73 12.07 -1.85 -19.91
N GLY A 74 12.48 -2.69 -18.98
CA GLY A 74 11.99 -2.67 -17.62
C GLY A 74 12.38 -1.41 -16.86
N VAL A 75 11.65 -1.16 -15.78
CA VAL A 75 11.95 -0.08 -14.84
C VAL A 75 13.00 -0.58 -13.85
N PRO A 76 14.08 0.19 -13.61
CA PRO A 76 15.11 -0.23 -12.66
C PRO A 76 14.50 -0.35 -11.26
N TYR A 77 14.77 -1.49 -10.63
CA TYR A 77 14.33 -1.81 -9.29
C TYR A 77 15.52 -2.13 -8.40
N LEU A 78 15.61 -1.46 -7.27
CA LEU A 78 16.75 -1.60 -6.36
C LEU A 78 16.50 -2.60 -5.21
N GLY A 79 15.26 -2.90 -4.91
CA GLY A 79 14.91 -3.82 -3.83
C GLY A 79 15.09 -3.23 -2.44
N LEU A 80 14.81 -1.94 -2.27
CA LEU A 80 14.86 -1.27 -0.98
C LEU A 80 13.52 -0.58 -0.65
N VAL A 81 13.19 -0.53 0.63
CA VAL A 81 12.12 0.27 1.19
C VAL A 81 12.77 1.37 2.01
N ALA A 82 12.48 2.62 1.68
CA ALA A 82 13.07 3.78 2.34
C ALA A 82 12.04 4.91 2.44
N ASP A 83 12.20 5.77 3.43
CA ASP A 83 11.33 6.92 3.66
C ASP A 83 12.10 8.07 4.30
N GLU A 84 11.51 9.26 4.30
CA GLU A 84 12.04 10.38 5.06
C GLU A 84 12.00 10.06 6.55
N VAL A 85 13.12 10.38 7.24
CA VAL A 85 13.25 9.99 8.64
C VAL A 85 12.29 10.76 9.54
N THR A 86 11.59 10.01 10.38
CA THR A 86 10.83 10.52 11.52
C THR A 86 11.48 10.04 12.81
N GLU A 87 11.15 10.66 13.94
CA GLU A 87 11.63 10.21 15.25
C GLU A 87 11.21 8.76 15.52
N SER A 88 9.97 8.39 15.19
CA SER A 88 9.45 7.03 15.37
C SER A 88 10.16 6.00 14.49
N LEU A 89 10.56 6.34 13.27
CA LEU A 89 11.34 5.46 12.39
C LEU A 89 12.76 5.29 12.91
N ALA A 90 13.43 6.39 13.31
CA ALA A 90 14.75 6.32 13.90
C ALA A 90 14.77 5.48 15.19
N ASP A 91 13.81 5.70 16.08
CA ASP A 91 13.63 4.90 17.31
C ASP A 91 13.31 3.42 17.00
N ALA A 92 12.51 3.15 15.96
CA ALA A 92 12.17 1.79 15.55
C ALA A 92 13.39 1.00 15.09
N LEU A 93 14.31 1.64 14.39
CA LEU A 93 15.52 1.03 13.86
C LEU A 93 16.73 1.17 14.81
N GLY A 94 16.61 1.96 15.89
CA GLY A 94 17.70 2.19 16.84
C GLY A 94 18.84 3.03 16.28
N VAL A 95 18.54 3.94 15.33
CA VAL A 95 19.52 4.83 14.71
C VAL A 95 19.35 6.27 15.20
N GLU A 96 20.40 7.08 15.07
CA GLU A 96 20.32 8.51 15.35
C GLU A 96 19.47 9.21 14.28
N LYS A 97 18.54 10.07 14.70
CA LYS A 97 17.74 10.86 13.78
C LYS A 97 18.61 11.91 13.08
N ARG A 98 18.66 11.85 11.75
CA ARG A 98 19.30 12.83 10.86
C ARG A 98 18.30 13.22 9.77
N GLU A 99 18.51 14.34 9.11
CA GLU A 99 17.76 14.68 7.91
C GLU A 99 18.18 13.77 6.75
N GLY A 100 17.23 13.44 5.87
CA GLY A 100 17.47 12.62 4.68
C GLY A 100 16.55 11.40 4.58
N VAL A 101 16.92 10.48 3.72
CA VAL A 101 16.17 9.26 3.41
C VAL A 101 16.82 8.08 4.12
N LEU A 102 16.03 7.46 5.00
CA LEU A 102 16.41 6.30 5.80
C LEU A 102 15.97 5.01 5.12
N VAL A 103 16.87 4.06 4.98
CA VAL A 103 16.54 2.70 4.54
C VAL A 103 15.81 1.99 5.68
N LEU A 104 14.56 1.63 5.45
CA LEU A 104 13.72 0.91 6.40
C LEU A 104 13.96 -0.60 6.32
N GLY A 105 14.42 -1.08 5.18
CA GLY A 105 14.80 -2.45 4.94
C GLY A 105 15.03 -2.74 3.46
N VAL A 106 15.48 -3.95 3.18
CA VAL A 106 15.77 -4.44 1.83
C VAL A 106 14.97 -5.70 1.54
N VAL A 107 14.59 -5.88 0.28
CA VAL A 107 13.91 -7.11 -0.16
C VAL A 107 14.98 -8.22 -0.28
N PRO A 108 14.81 -9.35 0.40
CA PRO A 108 15.78 -10.45 0.37
C PRO A 108 16.09 -10.92 -1.07
N GLY A 109 17.37 -11.04 -1.39
CA GLY A 109 17.85 -11.37 -2.73
C GLY A 109 17.69 -10.26 -3.76
N GLY A 110 17.21 -9.07 -3.37
CA GLY A 110 17.14 -7.89 -4.22
C GLY A 110 18.52 -7.25 -4.46
N SER A 111 18.58 -6.26 -5.32
CA SER A 111 19.82 -5.54 -5.66
C SER A 111 20.47 -4.88 -4.44
N ALA A 112 19.69 -4.20 -3.61
CA ALA A 112 20.17 -3.56 -2.38
C ALA A 112 20.71 -4.58 -1.36
N ASP A 113 20.02 -5.71 -1.18
CA ASP A 113 20.46 -6.79 -0.30
C ASP A 113 21.80 -7.38 -0.76
N ARG A 114 21.93 -7.72 -2.04
CA ARG A 114 23.21 -8.19 -2.62
C ARG A 114 24.31 -7.14 -2.56
N GLY A 115 23.95 -5.87 -2.63
CA GLY A 115 24.88 -4.74 -2.50
C GLY A 115 25.28 -4.43 -1.06
N GLY A 116 24.75 -5.15 -0.07
CA GLY A 116 25.07 -4.98 1.35
C GLY A 116 24.48 -3.70 1.96
N ILE A 117 23.38 -3.18 1.42
CA ILE A 117 22.58 -2.13 2.04
C ILE A 117 21.76 -2.77 3.17
N GLU A 118 21.63 -2.07 4.28
CA GLU A 118 20.97 -2.55 5.49
C GLU A 118 19.92 -1.55 6.01
N ALA A 119 18.96 -2.05 6.78
CA ALA A 119 18.04 -1.19 7.50
C ALA A 119 18.83 -0.27 8.47
N GLY A 120 18.50 1.01 8.49
CA GLY A 120 19.21 2.01 9.27
C GLY A 120 20.28 2.79 8.50
N ASP A 121 20.58 2.43 7.26
CA ASP A 121 21.44 3.22 6.39
C ASP A 121 20.71 4.51 5.94
N TYR A 122 21.46 5.62 5.86
CA TYR A 122 20.98 6.85 5.23
C TYR A 122 21.51 6.93 3.81
N LEU A 123 20.64 7.11 2.84
CA LEU A 123 21.02 7.28 1.44
C LEU A 123 21.55 8.70 1.21
N GLU A 124 22.77 8.81 0.70
CA GLU A 124 23.39 10.09 0.37
C GLU A 124 23.38 10.34 -1.14
N GLN A 125 23.62 9.28 -1.94
CA GLN A 125 23.66 9.38 -3.41
C GLN A 125 23.41 8.02 -4.06
N ILE A 126 22.65 8.02 -5.16
CA ILE A 126 22.45 6.84 -6.03
C ILE A 126 22.76 7.24 -7.46
N GLY A 127 23.79 6.62 -8.04
CA GLY A 127 24.30 7.02 -9.36
C GLY A 127 24.67 8.50 -9.39
N PRO A 128 24.13 9.29 -10.32
CA PRO A 128 24.41 10.73 -10.41
C PRO A 128 23.56 11.58 -9.46
N LEU A 129 22.53 11.02 -8.81
CA LEU A 129 21.55 11.78 -8.01
C LEU A 129 21.93 11.82 -6.53
N PRO A 130 22.09 13.00 -5.92
CA PRO A 130 22.04 13.13 -4.48
C PRO A 130 20.62 12.80 -3.99
N ILE A 131 20.52 12.12 -2.85
CA ILE A 131 19.26 11.68 -2.25
C ILE A 131 19.04 12.45 -0.95
N ALA A 132 18.19 13.45 -0.98
CA ALA A 132 17.78 14.21 0.19
C ALA A 132 16.32 13.93 0.60
N THR A 133 15.48 13.53 -0.36
CA THR A 133 14.04 13.30 -0.19
C THR A 133 13.62 12.00 -0.89
N VAL A 134 12.44 11.49 -0.54
CA VAL A 134 11.86 10.32 -1.26
C VAL A 134 11.51 10.64 -2.71
N GLN A 135 11.31 11.92 -3.06
CA GLN A 135 11.09 12.35 -4.43
C GLN A 135 12.33 12.13 -5.30
N ASP A 136 13.53 12.25 -4.72
CA ASP A 136 14.79 11.97 -5.42
C ASP A 136 14.88 10.47 -5.77
N LEU A 137 14.35 9.58 -4.92
CA LEU A 137 14.23 8.15 -5.24
C LEU A 137 13.27 7.90 -6.40
N ALA A 138 12.15 8.60 -6.44
CA ALA A 138 11.18 8.48 -7.53
C ALA A 138 11.81 8.90 -8.87
N ALA A 139 12.67 9.92 -8.88
CA ALA A 139 13.37 10.39 -10.06
C ALA A 139 14.36 9.36 -10.65
N LEU A 140 14.79 8.36 -9.88
CA LEU A 140 15.63 7.25 -10.40
C LEU A 140 14.92 6.45 -11.49
N GLY A 141 13.60 6.33 -11.44
CA GLY A 141 12.79 5.63 -12.45
C GLY A 141 12.85 6.28 -13.84
N GLU A 142 13.19 7.57 -13.92
CA GLU A 142 13.34 8.32 -15.17
C GLU A 142 14.75 8.18 -15.77
N LEU A 143 15.71 7.71 -14.98
CA LEU A 143 17.08 7.54 -15.42
C LEU A 143 17.24 6.19 -16.16
N LYS A 144 17.90 6.24 -17.30
CA LYS A 144 18.35 5.02 -17.99
C LYS A 144 19.61 4.49 -17.29
N LEU A 145 19.41 3.86 -16.14
CA LEU A 145 20.50 3.25 -15.39
C LEU A 145 20.81 1.88 -15.98
N ASN A 146 21.88 1.82 -16.77
CA ASN A 146 22.40 0.60 -17.35
C ASN A 146 23.68 0.17 -16.63
N GLY A 147 23.74 -1.08 -16.17
CA GLY A 147 24.88 -1.63 -15.45
C GLY A 147 24.93 -1.23 -13.96
N PRO A 148 26.05 -1.53 -13.28
CA PRO A 148 26.20 -1.30 -11.84
C PRO A 148 26.06 0.18 -11.47
N ILE A 149 25.23 0.44 -10.46
CA ILE A 149 24.93 1.80 -9.98
C ILE A 149 25.74 2.05 -8.71
N PRO A 150 26.64 3.05 -8.68
CA PRO A 150 27.33 3.42 -7.44
C PRO A 150 26.36 4.04 -6.44
N VAL A 151 26.43 3.58 -5.20
CA VAL A 151 25.66 4.12 -4.09
C VAL A 151 26.59 4.58 -3.00
N LEU A 152 26.33 5.80 -2.49
CA LEU A 152 26.94 6.34 -1.29
C LEU A 152 25.86 6.37 -0.21
N LEU A 153 26.15 5.78 0.92
CA LEU A 153 25.28 5.76 2.09
C LEU A 153 26.07 6.05 3.37
N ARG A 154 25.35 6.40 4.40
CA ARG A 154 25.91 6.60 5.74
C ARG A 154 25.35 5.53 6.67
N ARG A 155 26.25 4.75 7.28
CA ARG A 155 25.96 3.75 8.30
C ARG A 155 26.58 4.20 9.62
N GLY A 156 25.78 4.71 10.54
CA GLY A 156 26.29 5.43 11.70
C GLY A 156 27.14 6.64 11.27
N GLU A 157 28.39 6.70 11.71
CA GLU A 157 29.35 7.74 11.32
C GLU A 157 30.14 7.42 10.04
N LEU A 158 29.98 6.20 9.50
CA LEU A 158 30.78 5.77 8.36
C LEU A 158 30.08 6.11 7.03
N LEU A 159 30.87 6.63 6.09
CA LEU A 159 30.45 6.68 4.69
C LEU A 159 30.83 5.38 3.99
N VAL A 160 29.82 4.68 3.48
CA VAL A 160 29.94 3.39 2.80
C VAL A 160 29.65 3.60 1.32
N LYS A 161 30.51 3.03 0.47
CA LYS A 161 30.32 3.00 -0.97
C LYS A 161 30.06 1.56 -1.41
N THR A 162 29.02 1.35 -2.19
CA THR A 162 28.69 0.07 -2.76
C THR A 162 28.25 0.19 -4.23
N LEU A 163 28.10 -0.94 -4.90
CA LEU A 163 27.57 -1.04 -6.26
C LEU A 163 26.32 -1.88 -6.26
N LEU A 164 25.26 -1.39 -6.87
CA LEU A 164 24.03 -2.13 -7.07
C LEU A 164 23.90 -2.59 -8.50
N GLU A 165 23.59 -3.87 -8.68
CA GLU A 165 23.16 -4.41 -9.96
C GLU A 165 21.63 -4.27 -10.04
N PRO A 166 21.08 -3.26 -10.76
CA PRO A 166 19.65 -3.05 -10.79
C PRO A 166 18.95 -4.21 -11.48
N GLU A 167 17.84 -4.64 -10.89
CA GLU A 167 16.90 -5.50 -11.56
C GLU A 167 15.93 -4.65 -12.38
N HIS A 168 15.45 -5.15 -13.51
CA HIS A 168 14.48 -4.45 -14.34
C HIS A 168 13.14 -5.17 -14.26
N LEU A 169 12.14 -4.50 -13.67
CA LEU A 169 10.78 -5.01 -13.60
C LEU A 169 9.98 -4.60 -14.83
N PRO A 170 9.01 -5.42 -15.27
CA PRO A 170 8.19 -5.12 -16.45
C PRO A 170 7.42 -3.81 -16.32
N ARG A 171 7.04 -3.46 -15.10
CA ARG A 171 6.25 -2.27 -14.80
C ARG A 171 6.69 -1.62 -13.50
N SER A 172 6.52 -0.30 -13.42
CA SER A 172 6.58 0.42 -12.16
C SER A 172 5.22 0.36 -11.47
N VAL A 173 5.17 -0.30 -10.33
CA VAL A 173 4.00 -0.28 -9.43
C VAL A 173 4.51 -0.04 -8.02
N ALA A 174 4.05 1.05 -7.41
CA ALA A 174 4.34 1.36 -6.03
C ALA A 174 3.33 0.64 -5.11
N PHE A 175 3.83 -0.02 -4.08
CA PHE A 175 3.01 -0.66 -3.06
C PHE A 175 2.97 0.23 -1.82
N LYS A 176 1.76 0.59 -1.36
CA LYS A 176 1.55 1.54 -0.26
C LYS A 176 0.68 0.94 0.83
N ILE A 177 0.86 1.44 2.04
CA ILE A 177 0.00 1.14 3.19
C ILE A 177 -0.75 2.40 3.58
N ALA A 178 -2.07 2.28 3.72
CA ALA A 178 -2.91 3.29 4.35
C ALA A 178 -3.21 2.87 5.80
N GLU A 179 -2.94 3.76 6.75
CA GLU A 179 -3.21 3.51 8.17
C GLU A 179 -4.71 3.67 8.46
N GLU A 180 -5.49 2.71 8.00
CA GLU A 180 -6.94 2.66 8.16
C GLU A 180 -7.37 1.29 8.70
N ASP A 181 -8.36 1.26 9.61
CA ASP A 181 -8.87 0.02 10.21
C ASP A 181 -9.82 -0.76 9.30
N ALA A 182 -10.36 -0.13 8.27
CA ALA A 182 -11.18 -0.81 7.28
C ALA A 182 -10.37 -1.91 6.57
N VAL A 183 -11.00 -3.06 6.30
CA VAL A 183 -10.41 -4.11 5.47
C VAL A 183 -10.61 -3.71 4.02
N ASN A 184 -9.59 -3.09 3.41
CA ASN A 184 -9.68 -2.59 2.05
C ASN A 184 -8.33 -2.64 1.30
N ALA A 185 -8.42 -2.77 -0.03
CA ALA A 185 -7.33 -2.59 -0.98
C ALA A 185 -7.89 -1.84 -2.20
N TYR A 186 -7.07 -1.06 -2.85
CA TYR A 186 -7.45 -0.36 -4.07
C TYR A 186 -6.24 -0.05 -4.95
N SER A 187 -6.49 0.00 -6.25
CA SER A 187 -5.47 0.33 -7.24
C SER A 187 -5.76 1.65 -7.94
N ALA A 188 -4.70 2.36 -8.27
CA ALA A 188 -4.67 3.52 -9.16
C ALA A 188 -3.56 3.30 -10.19
N PRO A 189 -3.48 4.09 -11.27
CA PRO A 189 -2.40 3.95 -12.24
C PRO A 189 -1.02 3.95 -11.56
N GLY A 190 -0.33 2.82 -11.65
CA GLY A 190 1.02 2.65 -11.07
C GLY A 190 1.09 2.52 -9.55
N THR A 191 -0.03 2.33 -8.84
CA THR A 191 -0.02 2.22 -7.38
C THR A 191 -1.06 1.22 -6.90
N ILE A 192 -0.69 0.36 -5.95
CA ILE A 192 -1.60 -0.49 -5.17
C ILE A 192 -1.49 -0.08 -3.70
N THR A 193 -2.61 0.17 -3.05
CA THR A 193 -2.65 0.56 -1.64
C THR A 193 -3.47 -0.45 -0.85
N LEU A 194 -2.90 -0.98 0.23
CA LEU A 194 -3.60 -1.80 1.20
C LEU A 194 -3.76 -1.04 2.51
N THR A 195 -4.90 -1.20 3.15
CA THR A 195 -5.11 -0.66 4.50
C THR A 195 -4.45 -1.56 5.55
N THR A 196 -4.11 -0.98 6.71
CA THR A 196 -3.64 -1.77 7.86
C THR A 196 -4.70 -2.79 8.30
N GLY A 197 -5.99 -2.49 8.12
CA GLY A 197 -7.08 -3.44 8.35
C GLY A 197 -7.00 -4.66 7.43
N MET A 198 -6.73 -4.47 6.13
CA MET A 198 -6.52 -5.56 5.18
C MET A 198 -5.29 -6.39 5.56
N LEU A 199 -4.16 -5.76 5.85
CA LEU A 199 -2.94 -6.47 6.23
C LEU A 199 -3.10 -7.33 7.50
N ARG A 200 -3.92 -6.88 8.45
CA ARG A 200 -4.30 -7.68 9.64
C ARG A 200 -5.26 -8.82 9.32
N PHE A 201 -6.13 -8.63 8.34
CA PHE A 201 -7.09 -9.64 7.91
C PHE A 201 -6.40 -10.81 7.18
N LEU A 202 -5.40 -10.50 6.35
CA LEU A 202 -4.66 -11.49 5.55
C LEU A 202 -3.69 -12.30 6.43
N ARG A 203 -3.82 -13.64 6.41
CA ARG A 203 -3.14 -14.57 7.31
C ARG A 203 -1.81 -15.10 6.77
N SER A 204 -1.59 -14.99 5.45
CA SER A 204 -0.38 -15.50 4.80
C SER A 204 0.03 -14.63 3.60
N ASP A 205 1.21 -14.91 3.04
CA ASP A 205 1.70 -14.23 1.83
C ASP A 205 0.93 -14.70 0.59
N GLU A 206 0.41 -15.92 0.57
CA GLU A 206 -0.47 -16.42 -0.48
C GLU A 206 -1.76 -15.60 -0.53
N GLU A 207 -2.39 -15.33 0.62
CA GLU A 207 -3.60 -14.50 0.69
C GLU A 207 -3.30 -13.05 0.28
N LEU A 208 -2.14 -12.52 0.67
CA LEU A 208 -1.68 -11.20 0.24
C LEU A 208 -1.48 -11.19 -1.28
N ALA A 209 -0.85 -12.23 -1.84
CA ALA A 209 -0.63 -12.36 -3.27
C ALA A 209 -1.95 -12.43 -4.06
N VAL A 210 -2.99 -13.08 -3.53
CA VAL A 210 -4.34 -13.10 -4.14
C VAL A 210 -4.90 -11.69 -4.28
N VAL A 211 -4.85 -10.88 -3.22
CA VAL A 211 -5.35 -9.50 -3.27
C VAL A 211 -4.50 -8.65 -4.22
N LEU A 212 -3.17 -8.72 -4.10
CA LEU A 212 -2.27 -7.94 -4.95
C LEU A 212 -2.37 -8.32 -6.43
N SER A 213 -2.53 -9.59 -6.76
CA SER A 213 -2.67 -10.04 -8.15
C SER A 213 -3.98 -9.57 -8.77
N HIS A 214 -5.07 -9.52 -7.99
CA HIS A 214 -6.35 -8.94 -8.41
C HIS A 214 -6.23 -7.45 -8.69
N GLU A 215 -5.64 -6.67 -7.78
CA GLU A 215 -5.39 -5.24 -7.97
C GLU A 215 -4.42 -4.95 -9.12
N LEU A 216 -3.41 -5.81 -9.29
CA LEU A 216 -2.47 -5.73 -10.40
C LEU A 216 -3.17 -5.98 -11.75
N ALA A 217 -4.14 -6.88 -11.80
CA ALA A 217 -4.97 -7.10 -12.97
C ALA A 217 -5.77 -5.84 -13.33
N HIS A 218 -6.36 -5.15 -12.37
CA HIS A 218 -7.02 -3.86 -12.62
C HIS A 218 -6.06 -2.83 -13.24
N ILE A 219 -4.81 -2.75 -12.78
CA ILE A 219 -3.80 -1.84 -13.35
C ILE A 219 -3.43 -2.25 -14.77
N THR A 220 -3.11 -3.52 -15.00
CA THR A 220 -2.61 -4.01 -16.30
C THR A 220 -3.67 -3.97 -17.38
N ARG A 221 -4.93 -4.11 -17.01
CA ARG A 221 -6.10 -4.02 -17.90
C ARG A 221 -6.66 -2.60 -18.05
N GLY A 222 -6.12 -1.64 -17.32
CA GLY A 222 -6.53 -0.23 -17.41
C GLY A 222 -7.91 0.06 -16.83
N HIS A 223 -8.45 -0.81 -15.95
CA HIS A 223 -9.78 -0.66 -15.37
C HIS A 223 -9.96 0.66 -14.61
N ALA A 224 -8.91 1.14 -13.95
CA ALA A 224 -8.90 2.44 -13.27
C ALA A 224 -9.05 3.62 -14.24
N ILE A 225 -8.46 3.53 -15.43
CA ILE A 225 -8.48 4.58 -16.46
C ILE A 225 -9.86 4.65 -17.11
N GLY A 226 -10.50 3.52 -17.37
CA GLY A 226 -11.85 3.46 -17.95
C GLY A 226 -12.91 4.13 -17.08
N LYS A 227 -12.81 3.99 -15.76
CA LYS A 227 -13.73 4.63 -14.79
C LYS A 227 -13.44 6.13 -14.60
N VAL A 228 -12.22 6.58 -14.80
CA VAL A 228 -11.77 7.97 -14.61
C VAL A 228 -11.88 8.80 -15.90
N GLY A 229 -11.94 8.17 -17.06
CA GLY A 229 -11.94 8.85 -18.36
C GLY A 229 -13.05 9.90 -18.59
N LEU A 230 -14.11 9.89 -17.79
CA LEU A 230 -15.21 10.87 -17.85
C LEU A 230 -15.11 12.00 -16.80
N ALA A 231 -14.31 11.83 -15.72
CA ALA A 231 -14.23 12.80 -14.62
C ALA A 231 -12.90 13.58 -14.56
N VAL A 232 -11.89 13.14 -15.31
CA VAL A 232 -10.49 13.60 -15.19
C VAL A 232 -10.17 14.98 -15.74
N PRO A 233 -10.79 15.52 -16.80
CA PRO A 233 -10.32 16.81 -17.34
C PRO A 233 -10.34 17.94 -16.31
N THR A 234 -11.33 17.95 -15.42
CA THR A 234 -11.51 19.05 -14.44
C THR A 234 -10.64 18.90 -13.20
N VAL A 235 -10.40 17.68 -12.76
CA VAL A 235 -9.67 17.41 -11.51
C VAL A 235 -8.15 17.40 -11.74
N VAL A 236 -7.68 16.84 -12.84
CA VAL A 236 -6.25 16.88 -13.22
C VAL A 236 -5.81 18.32 -13.46
N LEU A 237 -6.65 19.16 -14.09
CA LEU A 237 -6.34 20.58 -14.24
C LEU A 237 -6.27 21.29 -12.88
N GLY A 238 -7.15 20.97 -11.94
CA GLY A 238 -7.15 21.54 -10.59
C GLY A 238 -5.92 21.10 -9.77
N VAL A 239 -5.52 19.85 -9.90
CA VAL A 239 -4.32 19.29 -9.22
C VAL A 239 -3.05 19.85 -9.84
N LEU A 240 -2.94 19.93 -11.16
CA LEU A 240 -1.79 20.55 -11.84
C LEU A 240 -1.68 22.05 -11.50
N ALA A 241 -2.79 22.77 -11.39
CA ALA A 241 -2.80 24.18 -10.97
C ALA A 241 -2.31 24.35 -9.51
N ALA A 242 -2.61 23.39 -8.62
CA ALA A 242 -2.16 23.42 -7.23
C ALA A 242 -0.66 23.08 -7.06
N ILE A 243 -0.06 22.33 -7.99
CA ILE A 243 1.37 21.98 -7.99
C ILE A 243 2.26 23.18 -8.40
N ILE A 244 1.71 24.14 -9.12
CA ILE A 244 2.48 25.29 -9.69
C ILE A 244 2.71 26.42 -8.67
N VAL A 245 2.10 26.40 -7.49
CA VAL A 245 2.26 27.45 -6.48
C VAL A 245 3.49 27.17 -5.58
N PRO A 246 4.57 27.99 -5.67
CA PRO A 246 5.75 27.80 -4.84
C PRO A 246 5.44 28.01 -3.35
N GLY A 247 5.85 27.10 -2.50
CA GLY A 247 5.79 27.21 -1.04
C GLY A 247 4.68 26.43 -0.34
N SER A 248 3.79 25.70 -1.07
CA SER A 248 2.64 24.99 -0.49
C SER A 248 2.82 23.46 -0.35
N GLN A 249 4.02 22.92 -0.52
CA GLN A 249 4.27 21.48 -0.75
C GLN A 249 3.75 20.54 0.35
N ARG A 250 3.76 20.91 1.63
CA ARG A 250 3.25 20.05 2.71
C ARG A 250 1.73 20.02 2.84
N LEU A 251 1.04 21.10 2.52
CA LEU A 251 -0.43 21.16 2.52
C LEU A 251 -1.02 20.59 1.22
N VAL A 252 -0.30 20.72 0.11
CA VAL A 252 -0.72 20.25 -1.20
C VAL A 252 -0.68 18.73 -1.27
N SER A 253 0.33 18.05 -0.71
CA SER A 253 0.38 16.58 -0.75
C SER A 253 -0.81 15.95 -0.02
N THR A 254 -1.13 16.40 1.18
CA THR A 254 -2.24 15.84 1.98
C THR A 254 -3.62 16.18 1.40
N VAL A 255 -3.80 17.37 0.82
CA VAL A 255 -5.06 17.77 0.19
C VAL A 255 -5.21 17.11 -1.18
N VAL A 256 -4.14 17.02 -1.97
CA VAL A 256 -4.12 16.34 -3.27
C VAL A 256 -4.36 14.85 -3.09
N GLU A 257 -3.71 14.19 -2.14
CA GLU A 257 -3.95 12.78 -1.82
C GLU A 257 -5.40 12.53 -1.38
N LYS A 258 -5.97 13.38 -0.53
CA LYS A 258 -7.38 13.28 -0.12
C LYS A 258 -8.35 13.57 -1.26
N VAL A 259 -8.05 14.54 -2.13
CA VAL A 259 -8.88 14.85 -3.29
C VAL A 259 -8.79 13.73 -4.33
N ILE A 260 -7.60 13.23 -4.63
CA ILE A 260 -7.42 12.08 -5.52
C ILE A 260 -8.13 10.86 -4.92
N ALA A 261 -7.94 10.56 -3.64
CA ALA A 261 -8.62 9.46 -2.96
C ALA A 261 -10.15 9.60 -3.02
N ASN A 262 -10.70 10.80 -2.83
CA ASN A 262 -12.14 11.03 -2.87
C ASN A 262 -12.72 11.00 -4.30
N VAL A 263 -11.96 11.45 -5.30
CA VAL A 263 -12.36 11.39 -6.71
C VAL A 263 -12.27 9.96 -7.24
N VAL A 264 -11.21 9.24 -6.89
CA VAL A 264 -11.09 7.81 -7.19
C VAL A 264 -12.23 7.04 -6.50
N ARG A 265 -12.51 7.30 -5.22
CA ARG A 265 -13.68 6.72 -4.53
C ARG A 265 -15.00 7.03 -5.22
N GLY A 266 -15.22 8.27 -5.63
CA GLY A 266 -16.48 8.69 -6.32
C GLY A 266 -16.65 8.09 -7.71
N ALA A 267 -15.57 7.90 -8.45
CA ALA A 267 -15.59 7.27 -9.77
C ALA A 267 -15.74 5.73 -9.70
N LEU A 268 -15.33 5.13 -8.58
CA LEU A 268 -15.39 3.67 -8.34
C LEU A 268 -16.75 3.18 -7.81
N THR A 269 -17.75 4.05 -7.62
CA THR A 269 -19.04 3.69 -7.02
C THR A 269 -19.94 2.78 -7.86
N LYS A 270 -19.60 2.53 -9.12
CA LYS A 270 -20.31 1.58 -9.96
C LYS A 270 -19.42 0.36 -10.20
N VAL A 271 -19.75 -0.75 -9.54
CA VAL A 271 -19.12 -2.04 -9.79
C VAL A 271 -19.37 -2.43 -11.24
N ASP A 272 -18.30 -2.59 -12.00
CA ASP A 272 -18.35 -3.18 -13.32
C ASP A 272 -18.04 -4.67 -13.21
N TRP A 273 -19.09 -5.50 -13.28
CA TRP A 273 -18.98 -6.94 -13.10
C TRP A 273 -18.06 -7.62 -14.13
N ASP A 274 -17.95 -7.04 -15.33
CA ASP A 274 -17.09 -7.61 -16.36
C ASP A 274 -15.63 -7.32 -16.06
N MET A 275 -15.32 -6.11 -15.56
CA MET A 275 -13.97 -5.78 -15.06
C MET A 275 -13.56 -6.64 -13.87
N GLU A 276 -14.49 -6.94 -12.94
CA GLU A 276 -14.22 -7.84 -11.82
C GLU A 276 -13.98 -9.29 -12.29
N ARG A 277 -14.77 -9.76 -13.25
CA ARG A 277 -14.57 -11.08 -13.86
C ARG A 277 -13.22 -11.21 -14.54
N GLU A 278 -12.82 -10.19 -15.28
CA GLU A 278 -11.53 -10.14 -15.95
C GLU A 278 -10.39 -10.06 -14.91
N ALA A 279 -10.50 -9.22 -13.89
CA ALA A 279 -9.50 -9.09 -12.83
C ALA A 279 -9.30 -10.39 -12.04
N ASP A 280 -10.37 -11.13 -11.77
CA ASP A 280 -10.30 -12.44 -11.13
C ASP A 280 -9.48 -13.45 -11.95
N VAL A 281 -9.76 -13.53 -13.25
CA VAL A 281 -9.05 -14.48 -14.14
C VAL A 281 -7.61 -14.08 -14.32
N ILE A 282 -7.35 -12.84 -14.71
CA ILE A 282 -6.00 -12.32 -14.97
C ILE A 282 -5.17 -12.36 -13.68
N GLY A 283 -5.75 -11.94 -12.54
CA GLY A 283 -5.10 -12.00 -11.25
C GLY A 283 -4.70 -13.42 -10.86
N LEU A 284 -5.59 -14.41 -11.09
CA LEU A 284 -5.27 -15.81 -10.80
C LEU A 284 -4.15 -16.36 -11.70
N LEU A 285 -4.08 -15.93 -12.97
CA LEU A 285 -2.99 -16.28 -13.86
C LEU A 285 -1.66 -15.66 -13.41
N TYR A 286 -1.65 -14.41 -12.96
CA TYR A 286 -0.44 -13.76 -12.39
C TYR A 286 0.01 -14.47 -11.12
N LEU A 287 -0.94 -14.82 -10.24
CA LEU A 287 -0.67 -15.57 -9.02
C LEU A 287 0.02 -16.90 -9.33
N HIS A 288 -0.53 -17.66 -10.28
CA HIS A 288 0.03 -18.95 -10.71
C HIS A 288 1.38 -18.82 -11.40
N ALA A 289 1.56 -17.81 -12.27
CA ALA A 289 2.83 -17.53 -12.93
C ALA A 289 3.94 -17.13 -11.94
N ALA A 290 3.57 -16.55 -10.81
CA ALA A 290 4.48 -16.19 -9.73
C ALA A 290 4.74 -17.34 -8.73
N ASP A 291 4.35 -18.58 -9.05
CA ASP A 291 4.50 -19.77 -8.19
C ASP A 291 3.83 -19.63 -6.81
N TYR A 292 2.72 -18.89 -6.72
CA TYR A 292 1.83 -18.93 -5.58
C TYR A 292 0.76 -20.00 -5.77
N ASP A 293 0.31 -20.62 -4.68
CA ASP A 293 -0.76 -21.63 -4.76
C ASP A 293 -2.13 -20.96 -5.02
N PRO A 294 -2.76 -21.19 -6.17
CA PRO A 294 -4.04 -20.56 -6.48
C PRO A 294 -5.22 -21.09 -5.65
N ARG A 295 -5.04 -22.20 -4.90
CA ARG A 295 -6.11 -22.79 -4.07
C ARG A 295 -6.61 -21.85 -2.97
N GLY A 296 -5.76 -20.94 -2.49
CA GLY A 296 -6.14 -19.95 -1.48
C GLY A 296 -7.11 -18.87 -1.97
N ALA A 297 -7.27 -18.70 -3.30
CA ALA A 297 -8.06 -17.61 -3.85
C ALA A 297 -9.55 -17.75 -3.52
N SER A 298 -10.20 -18.88 -3.83
CA SER A 298 -11.62 -19.10 -3.52
C SER A 298 -11.89 -19.05 -2.01
N ALA A 299 -11.03 -19.68 -1.21
CA ALA A 299 -11.15 -19.69 0.25
C ALA A 299 -11.03 -18.27 0.86
N LEU A 300 -10.17 -17.42 0.33
CA LEU A 300 -10.05 -16.03 0.78
C LEU A 300 -11.32 -15.23 0.43
N TRP A 301 -11.84 -15.38 -0.79
CA TRP A 301 -13.07 -14.69 -1.21
C TRP A 301 -14.30 -15.17 -0.41
N GLU A 302 -14.40 -16.48 -0.12
CA GLU A 302 -15.42 -17.00 0.80
C GLU A 302 -15.29 -16.38 2.19
N ARG A 303 -14.08 -16.29 2.72
CA ARG A 303 -13.82 -15.66 4.02
C ARG A 303 -14.20 -14.18 4.04
N PHE A 304 -13.90 -13.42 2.98
CA PHE A 304 -14.39 -12.05 2.84
C PHE A 304 -15.92 -11.99 2.92
N ALA A 305 -16.62 -12.87 2.23
CA ALA A 305 -18.07 -12.91 2.24
C ALA A 305 -18.66 -13.24 3.61
N VAL A 306 -18.01 -14.12 4.37
CA VAL A 306 -18.50 -14.61 5.68
C VAL A 306 -18.11 -13.66 6.82
N GLU A 307 -16.86 -13.20 6.85
CA GLU A 307 -16.32 -12.46 8.00
C GLU A 307 -16.54 -10.94 7.90
N LEU A 308 -16.74 -10.39 6.70
CA LEU A 308 -16.94 -8.95 6.53
C LEU A 308 -18.42 -8.62 6.29
N PRO A 309 -19.07 -7.85 7.21
CA PRO A 309 -20.45 -7.44 7.01
C PRO A 309 -20.62 -6.56 5.76
N THR A 310 -21.53 -6.92 4.89
CA THR A 310 -21.84 -6.20 3.64
C THR A 310 -22.36 -4.77 3.84
N SER A 311 -22.77 -4.41 5.07
CA SER A 311 -23.31 -3.09 5.42
C SER A 311 -22.25 -2.01 5.68
N ARG A 312 -20.97 -2.33 5.66
CA ARG A 312 -19.90 -1.34 5.86
C ARG A 312 -19.55 -0.67 4.55
N SER A 313 -20.01 0.56 4.39
CA SER A 313 -19.82 1.46 3.23
C SER A 313 -18.37 1.86 3.05
N TYR A 314 -17.39 1.17 2.90
CA TYR A 314 -15.96 1.42 2.65
C TYR A 314 -15.13 0.17 3.00
N SER A 315 -15.57 -0.99 2.55
CA SER A 315 -14.78 -2.21 2.65
C SER A 315 -14.38 -2.65 1.24
N PHE A 316 -13.37 -3.50 1.15
CA PHE A 316 -12.97 -4.18 -0.09
C PHE A 316 -14.19 -4.75 -0.85
N LEU A 317 -15.18 -5.25 -0.12
CA LEU A 317 -16.40 -5.82 -0.70
C LEU A 317 -17.38 -4.80 -1.29
N SER A 318 -17.24 -3.50 -1.00
CA SER A 318 -18.08 -2.48 -1.65
C SER A 318 -17.63 -2.24 -3.10
N ASP A 319 -16.34 -2.37 -3.35
CA ASP A 319 -15.72 -2.15 -4.65
C ASP A 319 -15.56 -3.46 -5.42
N HIS A 320 -15.42 -4.60 -4.70
CA HIS A 320 -15.23 -5.95 -5.21
C HIS A 320 -16.22 -6.93 -4.56
N PRO A 321 -17.54 -6.84 -4.85
CA PRO A 321 -18.53 -7.61 -4.12
C PRO A 321 -18.37 -9.11 -4.35
N PRO A 322 -18.50 -9.92 -3.28
CA PRO A 322 -18.53 -11.35 -3.40
C PRO A 322 -19.87 -11.78 -4.01
N SER A 323 -19.83 -12.75 -4.90
CA SER A 323 -21.03 -13.42 -5.39
C SER A 323 -20.79 -14.91 -5.47
N SER A 324 -21.86 -15.71 -5.37
CA SER A 324 -21.75 -17.15 -5.55
C SER A 324 -21.19 -17.50 -6.92
N GLU A 325 -21.53 -16.73 -7.95
CA GLU A 325 -20.96 -16.88 -9.29
C GLU A 325 -19.44 -16.67 -9.29
N ARG A 326 -18.94 -15.63 -8.60
CA ARG A 326 -17.51 -15.36 -8.47
C ARG A 326 -16.77 -16.52 -7.81
N LEU A 327 -17.29 -17.03 -6.70
CA LEU A 327 -16.70 -18.17 -5.98
C LEU A 327 -16.64 -19.42 -6.86
N ILE A 328 -17.76 -19.79 -7.52
CA ILE A 328 -17.82 -20.95 -8.41
C ILE A 328 -16.84 -20.80 -9.58
N ARG A 329 -16.71 -19.61 -10.14
CA ARG A 329 -15.77 -19.33 -11.23
C ARG A 329 -14.32 -19.48 -10.79
N LEU A 330 -13.96 -18.92 -9.65
CA LEU A 330 -12.62 -19.07 -9.09
C LEU A 330 -12.26 -20.53 -8.83
N GLU A 331 -13.19 -21.33 -8.28
CA GLU A 331 -12.98 -22.77 -8.09
C GLU A 331 -12.73 -23.50 -9.40
N LYS A 332 -13.52 -23.21 -10.45
CA LYS A 332 -13.32 -23.80 -11.79
C LYS A 332 -11.97 -23.41 -12.40
N LEU A 333 -11.56 -22.15 -12.26
CA LEU A 333 -10.26 -21.65 -12.74
C LEU A 333 -9.10 -22.32 -12.00
N VAL A 334 -9.19 -22.42 -10.68
CA VAL A 334 -8.20 -23.14 -9.87
C VAL A 334 -8.09 -24.59 -10.30
N ALA A 335 -9.23 -25.26 -10.56
CA ALA A 335 -9.26 -26.65 -11.04
C ALA A 335 -8.60 -26.78 -12.44
N ALA A 336 -8.87 -25.84 -13.35
CA ALA A 336 -8.29 -25.82 -14.69
C ALA A 336 -6.76 -25.62 -14.64
N LEU A 337 -6.26 -24.67 -13.84
CA LEU A 337 -4.83 -24.44 -13.64
C LEU A 337 -4.13 -25.69 -13.07
N ARG A 338 -4.74 -26.34 -12.10
CA ARG A 338 -4.21 -27.59 -11.52
C ARG A 338 -4.22 -28.76 -12.49
N ALA A 339 -5.15 -28.78 -13.44
CA ALA A 339 -5.20 -29.76 -14.52
C ALA A 339 -4.19 -29.47 -15.64
N GLY A 340 -3.41 -28.36 -15.53
CA GLY A 340 -2.41 -27.98 -16.53
C GLY A 340 -3.02 -27.37 -17.79
N VAL A 341 -4.23 -26.80 -17.72
CA VAL A 341 -4.81 -26.06 -18.84
C VAL A 341 -3.93 -24.82 -19.11
N ALA A 342 -3.56 -24.65 -20.38
CA ALA A 342 -2.70 -23.53 -20.78
C ALA A 342 -3.37 -22.17 -20.50
N HIS A 343 -2.58 -21.19 -20.06
CA HIS A 343 -3.05 -19.86 -19.75
C HIS A 343 -3.76 -19.19 -20.94
N GLU A 344 -3.25 -19.41 -22.16
CA GLU A 344 -3.83 -18.89 -23.41
C GLU A 344 -5.23 -19.42 -23.65
N SER A 345 -5.51 -20.68 -23.31
CA SER A 345 -6.85 -21.28 -23.43
C SER A 345 -7.82 -20.67 -22.42
N ILE A 346 -7.35 -20.43 -21.18
CA ILE A 346 -8.16 -19.76 -20.15
C ILE A 346 -8.47 -18.31 -20.57
N LEU A 347 -7.50 -17.60 -21.13
CA LEU A 347 -7.66 -16.24 -21.61
C LEU A 347 -8.61 -16.16 -22.80
N ALA A 348 -8.55 -17.09 -23.75
CA ALA A 348 -9.44 -17.11 -24.91
C ALA A 348 -10.93 -17.21 -24.48
N ASP A 349 -11.23 -18.08 -23.53
CA ASP A 349 -12.58 -18.22 -22.98
C ASP A 349 -13.12 -16.94 -22.31
N VAL A 350 -12.23 -16.10 -21.79
CA VAL A 350 -12.58 -14.81 -21.15
C VAL A 350 -12.71 -13.69 -22.18
N ILE A 351 -11.79 -13.61 -23.15
CA ILE A 351 -11.81 -12.58 -24.20
C ILE A 351 -13.03 -12.77 -25.10
N ASP A 352 -13.40 -14.01 -25.43
CA ASP A 352 -14.58 -14.31 -26.24
C ASP A 352 -15.91 -14.03 -25.49
N ALA A 353 -15.87 -13.97 -24.15
CA ALA A 353 -17.04 -13.68 -23.32
C ALA A 353 -17.26 -12.18 -23.06
N VAL A 354 -16.26 -11.33 -23.29
CA VAL A 354 -16.34 -9.87 -23.11
C VAL A 354 -16.48 -9.21 -24.49
N PRO A 355 -17.61 -8.55 -24.80
CA PRO A 355 -17.76 -7.84 -26.07
C PRO A 355 -16.68 -6.73 -26.16
N PRO A 356 -16.13 -6.45 -27.35
CA PRO A 356 -15.17 -5.37 -27.55
C PRO A 356 -15.79 -4.02 -27.13
N PRO A 357 -14.97 -3.08 -26.62
CA PRO A 357 -15.41 -1.78 -26.12
C PRO A 357 -16.09 -0.91 -27.19
#